data_7d8c3b7416f0f9b8f04967e6639ad9a5
#
_entry.id   7d8c3b7416f0f9b8f04967e6639ad9a5
#
_cell.length_a   1.000
_cell.length_b   1.000
_cell.length_c   1.000
_cell.angle_alpha   90.00
_cell.angle_beta   90.00
_cell.angle_gamma   90.00
#
_symmetry.space_group_name_H-M   'P 1'
#
loop_
_entity.id
_entity.type
_entity.pdbx_description
1 polymer ?
#
loop_
_entity_poly.entity_id
_entity_poly.type
_entity_poly.pdbx_seq_one_letter_code
_entity_poly.pdbx_strand_id
1 'polypeptide(L)' 'MTMYIKILVRESEQKTDTVTLTVLGYEKAWDTYRQLAETMCGLADIELIDGETCEVIESTFDDEE' A
#
# COMPACT_ATOMS: atom_id res chain seq x y z
N MET A 1 2.47 16.45 -5.68
CA MET A 1 2.17 15.79 -4.43
C MET A 1 2.75 14.39 -4.44
N THR A 2 3.46 14.06 -3.41
CA THR A 2 4.12 12.76 -3.34
C THR A 2 3.29 11.82 -2.48
N MET A 3 3.08 10.61 -2.99
CA MET A 3 2.35 9.61 -2.25
C MET A 3 3.20 8.36 -2.14
N TYR A 4 2.97 7.57 -1.13
CA TYR A 4 3.69 6.31 -0.97
C TYR A 4 2.71 5.16 -0.94
N ILE A 5 3.13 4.04 -1.48
CA ILE A 5 2.34 2.82 -1.44
C ILE A 5 3.21 1.76 -0.79
N LYS A 6 2.75 1.26 0.33
CA LYS A 6 3.51 0.28 1.09
C LYS A 6 2.89 -1.09 0.86
N ILE A 7 3.72 -2.04 0.51
CA ILE A 7 3.28 -3.40 0.21
C ILE A 7 3.90 -4.32 1.25
N LEU A 8 3.04 -4.99 2.02
CA LEU A 8 3.51 -5.89 3.06
C LEU A 8 3.17 -7.31 2.63
N VAL A 9 4.18 -8.08 2.30
CA VAL A 9 3.99 -9.43 1.77
C VAL A 9 3.64 -10.37 2.91
N ARG A 10 2.52 -11.05 2.78
CA ARG A 10 2.03 -11.88 3.86
C ARG A 10 2.72 -13.20 3.97
N GLU A 11 3.10 -13.76 2.82
CA GLU A 11 3.60 -15.10 2.84
C GLU A 11 5.04 -15.21 3.10
N SER A 12 5.71 -14.18 3.42
CA SER A 12 7.13 -14.24 3.66
C SER A 12 7.38 -14.80 5.04
N GLU A 13 8.33 -15.70 5.15
CA GLU A 13 8.72 -16.16 6.44
C GLU A 13 9.43 -15.09 7.18
N GLN A 14 9.98 -14.11 6.49
CA GLN A 14 10.60 -13.02 7.14
C GLN A 14 9.64 -11.92 7.17
N LYS A 15 9.15 -11.55 8.28
CA LYS A 15 8.11 -10.58 8.37
C LYS A 15 8.52 -9.21 8.03
N THR A 16 9.71 -9.02 7.54
CA THR A 16 10.19 -7.70 7.20
C THR A 16 10.12 -7.40 5.74
N ASP A 17 9.55 -8.29 4.94
CA ASP A 17 9.50 -8.03 3.51
C ASP A 17 8.46 -6.97 3.24
N THR A 18 8.89 -5.77 3.08
CA THR A 18 8.05 -4.64 2.81
C THR A 18 8.67 -3.84 1.68
N VAL A 19 7.85 -3.45 0.74
CA VAL A 19 8.29 -2.63 -0.37
C VAL A 19 7.52 -1.34 -0.35
N THR A 20 8.19 -0.23 -0.55
CA THR A 20 7.54 1.07 -0.58
C THR A 20 7.77 1.69 -1.93
N LEU A 21 6.69 2.08 -2.59
CA LEU A 21 6.77 2.74 -3.88
C LEU A 21 6.44 4.20 -3.70
N THR A 22 7.12 5.04 -4.46
CA THR A 22 6.85 6.47 -4.45
C THR A 22 6.13 6.82 -5.72
N VAL A 23 4.98 7.45 -5.61
CA VAL A 23 4.18 7.81 -6.76
C VAL A 23 3.88 9.29 -6.70
N LEU A 24 4.10 9.99 -7.80
CA LEU A 24 3.81 11.39 -7.86
C LEU A 24 2.40 11.58 -8.42
N GLY A 25 1.58 12.27 -7.67
CA GLY A 25 0.22 12.54 -8.11
C GLY A 25 -0.79 11.72 -7.35
N TYR A 26 -1.81 12.41 -6.84
CA TYR A 26 -2.81 11.78 -6.02
C TYR A 26 -3.62 10.74 -6.79
N GLU A 27 -4.07 11.12 -7.98
CA GLU A 27 -4.90 10.22 -8.75
C GLU A 27 -4.11 9.01 -9.22
N LYS A 28 -2.88 9.22 -9.61
CA LYS A 28 -2.05 8.13 -10.07
C LYS A 28 -1.78 7.18 -8.92
N ALA A 29 -1.59 7.70 -7.73
CA ALA A 29 -1.35 6.86 -6.57
C ALA A 29 -2.57 6.00 -6.27
N TRP A 30 -3.76 6.58 -6.35
CA TRP A 30 -4.98 5.81 -6.12
C TRP A 30 -5.14 4.71 -7.16
N ASP A 31 -4.84 5.03 -8.41
CA ASP A 31 -4.96 4.06 -9.47
C ASP A 31 -3.98 2.90 -9.25
N THR A 32 -2.76 3.23 -8.89
CA THR A 32 -1.75 2.21 -8.63
C THR A 32 -2.15 1.37 -7.41
N TYR A 33 -2.65 2.02 -6.38
CA TYR A 33 -3.09 1.31 -5.19
C TYR A 33 -4.17 0.30 -5.54
N ARG A 34 -5.14 0.69 -6.34
CA ARG A 34 -6.22 -0.21 -6.69
C ARG A 34 -5.72 -1.39 -7.49
N GLN A 35 -4.82 -1.14 -8.42
CA GLN A 35 -4.31 -2.22 -9.24
C GLN A 35 -3.52 -3.20 -8.39
N LEU A 36 -2.73 -2.70 -7.47
CA LEU A 36 -1.95 -3.59 -6.62
C LEU A 36 -2.86 -4.35 -5.67
N ALA A 37 -3.88 -3.69 -5.15
CA ALA A 37 -4.79 -4.35 -4.23
C ALA A 37 -5.50 -5.51 -4.91
N GLU A 38 -5.85 -5.34 -6.18
CA GLU A 38 -6.48 -6.42 -6.90
C GLU A 38 -5.51 -7.50 -7.27
N THR A 39 -4.33 -7.12 -7.72
CA THR A 39 -3.34 -8.08 -8.19
C THR A 39 -2.81 -8.92 -7.05
N MET A 40 -2.60 -8.31 -5.90
CA MET A 40 -2.00 -9.00 -4.79
C MET A 40 -3.00 -9.38 -3.72
N CYS A 41 -4.23 -9.52 -4.10
CA CYS A 41 -5.26 -9.89 -3.15
C CYS A 41 -4.92 -11.23 -2.52
N GLY A 42 -4.84 -11.28 -1.21
CA GLY A 42 -4.51 -12.51 -0.54
C GLY A 42 -3.02 -12.79 -0.42
N LEU A 43 -2.19 -12.05 -1.16
CA LEU A 43 -0.77 -12.27 -1.12
C LEU A 43 -0.05 -11.21 -0.32
N ALA A 44 -0.58 -10.01 -0.30
CA ALA A 44 0.06 -8.91 0.40
C ALA A 44 -0.99 -7.90 0.81
N ASP A 45 -0.64 -7.09 1.79
CA ASP A 45 -1.50 -5.98 2.20
C ASP A 45 -0.91 -4.71 1.65
N ILE A 46 -1.77 -3.82 1.19
CA ILE A 46 -1.34 -2.60 0.52
C ILE A 46 -1.85 -1.41 1.32
N GLU A 47 -0.98 -0.42 1.51
CA GLU A 47 -1.37 0.81 2.20
C GLU A 47 -1.07 1.98 1.30
N LEU A 48 -2.00 2.93 1.23
CA LEU A 48 -1.78 4.17 0.50
C LEU A 48 -1.52 5.25 1.53
N ILE A 49 -0.38 5.90 1.45
CA ILE A 49 0.09 6.83 2.46
C ILE A 49 0.31 8.19 1.86
N ASP A 50 -0.16 9.22 2.55
CA ASP A 50 0.07 10.59 2.14
C ASP A 50 1.52 10.94 2.41
N GLY A 51 2.23 11.38 1.39
CA GLY A 51 3.64 11.67 1.54
C GLY A 51 3.95 12.91 2.34
N GLU A 52 2.94 13.77 2.56
CA GLU A 52 3.19 14.98 3.31
C GLU A 52 2.94 14.78 4.78
N THR A 53 1.94 14.04 5.15
CA THR A 53 1.60 13.87 6.55
C THR A 53 1.95 12.50 7.06
N CYS A 54 2.30 11.59 6.18
CA CYS A 54 2.62 10.20 6.52
C CYS A 54 1.43 9.48 7.13
N GLU A 55 0.23 9.90 6.76
CA GLU A 55 -0.95 9.26 7.25
C GLU A 55 -1.44 8.23 6.27
N VAL A 56 -1.92 7.12 6.76
CA VAL A 56 -2.48 6.09 5.88
C VAL A 56 -3.87 6.53 5.47
N ILE A 57 -4.06 6.72 4.16
CA ILE A 57 -5.33 7.17 3.63
C ILE A 57 -6.25 6.00 3.44
N GLU A 58 -5.72 4.90 2.97
CA GLU A 58 -6.54 3.74 2.68
C GLU A 58 -5.66 2.51 2.78
N SER A 59 -6.21 1.37 3.14
CA SER A 59 -5.42 0.15 3.19
C SER A 59 -6.32 -1.05 2.96
N THR A 60 -5.71 -2.16 2.58
CA THR A 60 -6.44 -3.40 2.39
C THR A 60 -6.45 -4.23 3.67
N PHE A 61 -5.81 -3.76 4.74
CA PHE A 61 -5.83 -4.48 5.98
C PHE A 61 -7.25 -4.59 6.49
N ASP A 62 -7.59 -5.76 6.95
CA ASP A 62 -8.88 -5.98 7.47
C ASP A 62 -8.83 -5.86 8.94
N ASP A 63 -9.07 -4.73 9.49
CA ASP A 63 -8.91 -4.48 10.80
C ASP A 63 -10.04 -4.75 11.62
N GLU A 64 -10.92 -5.43 11.34
CA GLU A 64 -11.96 -5.66 12.09
C GLU A 64 -11.76 -6.30 13.18
N GLU A 65 -11.84 -6.25 13.98
CA GLU A 65 -11.59 -6.77 15.03
C GLU A 65 -12.22 -6.93 15.66
#